data_504d015e53e6c7a2498ac84d79732235
#
_entry.id   504d015e53e6c7a2498ac84d79732235
#
_cell.length_a   1.000
_cell.length_b   1.000
_cell.length_c   1.000
_cell.angle_alpha   90.00
_cell.angle_beta   90.00
_cell.angle_gamma   90.00
#
_symmetry.space_group_name_H-M   'P 1'
#
loop_
_entity.id
_entity.type
_entity.pdbx_description
1 polymer ?
#
loop_
_entity_poly.entity_id
_entity_poly.type
_entity_poly.pdbx_seq_one_letter_code
_entity_poly.pdbx_strand_id
1 'polypeptide(L)'
;MTKREIIYQVLEKLNIHSDDSKLSEELVSSLIDTKRALLLKQQYATKGWHMPSEVKQELSIAVELIDRVAGYADAGKVLATSISLPESIKIKGKEGPLLVRKTDNTEIPLTLVAIERVPYLFENKYTQHLTYCAVDHDGKLYLMSKDNKLRFLKSIRVTDIYEQPDVARQYESSIDLSLEVWDDNYPMEASMVDTVVELVTKDLARTLSLPADNVNDASDGRG
;
A
#
# COMPACT_ATOMS: atom_id res chain seq x y z
N MET A 1 -15.49 -6.52 6.72
CA MET A 1 -16.12 -6.64 5.39
C MET A 1 -15.07 -7.01 4.39
N THR A 2 -15.33 -7.99 3.53
CA THR A 2 -14.37 -8.46 2.53
C THR A 2 -14.47 -7.63 1.25
N LYS A 3 -13.42 -7.64 0.43
CA LYS A 3 -13.47 -6.94 -0.86
C LYS A 3 -14.51 -7.55 -1.80
N ARG A 4 -14.68 -8.87 -1.75
CA ARG A 4 -15.69 -9.59 -2.52
C ARG A 4 -17.12 -9.12 -2.18
N GLU A 5 -17.43 -8.93 -0.90
CA GLU A 5 -18.71 -8.38 -0.48
C GLU A 5 -18.96 -6.98 -1.05
N ILE A 6 -17.94 -6.13 -1.11
CA ILE A 6 -18.03 -4.78 -1.69
C ILE A 6 -18.29 -4.86 -3.20
N ILE A 7 -17.57 -5.74 -3.91
CA ILE A 7 -17.77 -5.96 -5.35
C ILE A 7 -19.23 -6.37 -5.63
N TYR A 8 -19.75 -7.34 -4.88
CA TYR A 8 -21.14 -7.79 -5.05
C TYR A 8 -22.15 -6.67 -4.77
N GLN A 9 -21.93 -5.83 -3.77
CA GLN A 9 -22.81 -4.68 -3.52
C GLN A 9 -22.82 -3.68 -4.68
N VAL A 10 -21.68 -3.45 -5.33
CA VAL A 10 -21.60 -2.59 -6.51
C VAL A 10 -22.37 -3.21 -7.68
N LEU A 11 -22.16 -4.50 -7.95
CA LEU A 11 -22.83 -5.21 -9.05
C LEU A 11 -24.36 -5.27 -8.82
N GLU A 12 -24.80 -5.54 -7.59
CA GLU A 12 -26.21 -5.54 -7.22
C GLU A 12 -26.87 -4.16 -7.44
N LYS A 13 -26.21 -3.08 -7.01
CA LYS A 13 -26.71 -1.71 -7.23
C LYS A 13 -26.81 -1.35 -8.72
N LEU A 14 -25.97 -1.92 -9.57
CA LEU A 14 -26.03 -1.75 -11.02
C LEU A 14 -27.07 -2.66 -11.70
N ASN A 15 -27.75 -3.55 -10.94
CA ASN A 15 -28.62 -4.60 -11.46
C ASN A 15 -27.95 -5.52 -12.51
N ILE A 16 -26.64 -5.73 -12.36
CA ILE A 16 -25.88 -6.59 -13.25
C ILE A 16 -25.80 -7.98 -12.60
N HIS A 17 -26.69 -8.87 -13.00
CA HIS A 17 -26.80 -10.23 -12.46
C HIS A 17 -26.31 -11.32 -13.43
N SER A 18 -25.75 -10.94 -14.57
CA SER A 18 -25.44 -11.89 -15.65
C SER A 18 -23.95 -11.95 -15.96
N ASP A 19 -23.44 -13.16 -16.19
CA ASP A 19 -22.09 -13.45 -16.66
C ASP A 19 -21.76 -12.79 -18.02
N ASP A 20 -22.78 -12.35 -18.76
CA ASP A 20 -22.64 -11.66 -20.04
C ASP A 20 -22.32 -10.15 -19.90
N SER A 21 -22.14 -9.66 -18.67
CA SER A 21 -21.77 -8.25 -18.47
C SER A 21 -20.34 -8.00 -18.94
N LYS A 22 -20.12 -6.91 -19.68
CA LYS A 22 -18.77 -6.44 -20.07
C LYS A 22 -17.93 -5.92 -18.88
N LEU A 23 -18.47 -6.01 -17.67
CA LEU A 23 -17.82 -5.60 -16.43
C LEU A 23 -17.11 -6.80 -15.80
N SER A 24 -15.79 -6.75 -15.78
CA SER A 24 -15.03 -7.74 -15.02
C SER A 24 -14.93 -7.34 -13.54
N GLU A 25 -14.92 -8.34 -12.67
CA GLU A 25 -14.73 -8.12 -11.21
C GLU A 25 -13.40 -7.42 -10.91
N GLU A 26 -12.36 -7.65 -11.72
CA GLU A 26 -11.06 -6.99 -11.60
C GLU A 26 -11.16 -5.49 -11.86
N LEU A 27 -11.98 -5.05 -12.82
CA LEU A 27 -12.21 -3.64 -13.08
C LEU A 27 -12.91 -2.98 -11.90
N VAL A 28 -13.96 -3.62 -11.37
CA VAL A 28 -14.66 -3.14 -10.17
C VAL A 28 -13.71 -3.07 -8.97
N SER A 29 -12.90 -4.11 -8.77
CA SER A 29 -11.87 -4.18 -7.73
C SER A 29 -10.88 -3.01 -7.82
N SER A 30 -10.34 -2.74 -9.01
CA SER A 30 -9.41 -1.63 -9.25
C SER A 30 -10.04 -0.26 -8.97
N LEU A 31 -11.31 -0.08 -9.33
CA LEU A 31 -12.05 1.15 -9.03
C LEU A 31 -12.29 1.32 -7.53
N ILE A 32 -12.60 0.25 -6.81
CA ILE A 32 -12.73 0.27 -5.34
C ILE A 32 -11.43 0.75 -4.70
N ASP A 33 -10.27 0.19 -5.09
CA ASP A 33 -8.95 0.60 -4.58
C ASP A 33 -8.69 2.09 -4.85
N THR A 34 -8.97 2.53 -6.06
CA THR A 34 -8.79 3.94 -6.48
C THR A 34 -9.66 4.89 -5.66
N LYS A 35 -10.96 4.57 -5.48
CA LYS A 35 -11.87 5.42 -4.69
C LYS A 35 -11.54 5.40 -3.21
N ARG A 36 -11.16 4.24 -2.67
CA ARG A 36 -10.65 4.13 -1.30
C ARG A 36 -9.42 5.03 -1.11
N ALA A 37 -8.41 4.93 -1.98
CA ALA A 37 -7.21 5.74 -1.89
C ALA A 37 -7.53 7.24 -1.96
N LEU A 38 -8.44 7.65 -2.83
CA LEU A 38 -8.89 9.04 -2.96
C LEU A 38 -9.54 9.54 -1.66
N LEU A 39 -10.49 8.79 -1.10
CA LEU A 39 -11.18 9.16 0.13
C LEU A 39 -10.22 9.23 1.32
N LEU A 40 -9.30 8.27 1.44
CA LEU A 40 -8.28 8.29 2.48
C LEU A 40 -7.36 9.52 2.34
N LYS A 41 -6.92 9.85 1.13
CA LYS A 41 -6.13 11.08 0.87
C LYS A 41 -6.89 12.33 1.30
N GLN A 42 -8.18 12.43 1.00
CA GLN A 42 -9.02 13.58 1.37
C GLN A 42 -9.27 13.67 2.88
N GLN A 43 -9.63 12.55 3.50
CA GLN A 43 -9.98 12.50 4.92
C GLN A 43 -8.77 12.79 5.81
N TYR A 44 -7.60 12.25 5.47
CA TYR A 44 -6.41 12.37 6.31
C TYR A 44 -5.49 13.52 5.92
N ALA A 45 -5.70 14.17 4.79
CA ALA A 45 -5.03 15.44 4.48
C ALA A 45 -5.38 16.55 5.51
N THR A 46 -6.55 16.47 6.12
CA THR A 46 -7.06 17.46 7.06
C THR A 46 -6.99 17.04 8.53
N LYS A 47 -7.13 15.75 8.84
CA LYS A 47 -7.27 15.23 10.21
C LYS A 47 -5.95 14.87 10.91
N GLY A 48 -4.81 14.96 10.22
CA GLY A 48 -3.52 14.60 10.81
C GLY A 48 -3.35 13.08 11.03
N TRP A 49 -2.40 12.72 11.89
CA TRP A 49 -1.82 11.39 12.02
C TRP A 49 -2.68 10.32 12.74
N HIS A 50 -3.89 10.65 13.18
CA HIS A 50 -4.77 9.70 13.85
C HIS A 50 -5.56 8.87 12.85
N MET A 51 -4.89 7.87 12.28
CA MET A 51 -5.52 6.91 11.39
C MET A 51 -5.96 5.68 12.17
N PRO A 52 -7.20 5.20 11.99
CA PRO A 52 -7.67 3.96 12.59
C PRO A 52 -6.79 2.78 12.20
N SER A 53 -6.74 1.78 13.07
CA SER A 53 -6.02 0.53 12.78
C SER A 53 -6.59 -0.21 11.59
N GLU A 54 -7.88 -0.07 11.35
CA GLU A 54 -8.65 -0.77 10.31
C GLU A 54 -8.21 -0.43 8.87
N VAL A 55 -7.64 0.76 8.65
CA VAL A 55 -7.14 1.17 7.33
C VAL A 55 -5.67 0.82 7.10
N LYS A 56 -4.96 0.41 8.16
CA LYS A 56 -3.54 0.07 8.12
C LYS A 56 -3.37 -1.40 7.81
N GLN A 57 -2.31 -1.70 7.05
CA GLN A 57 -1.85 -3.07 6.83
C GLN A 57 -0.45 -3.22 7.41
N GLU A 58 -0.19 -4.37 8.02
CA GLU A 58 1.13 -4.76 8.50
C GLU A 58 1.66 -5.88 7.62
N LEU A 59 2.83 -5.67 7.03
CA LEU A 59 3.51 -6.65 6.18
C LEU A 59 4.79 -7.13 6.85
N SER A 60 5.05 -8.44 6.78
CA SER A 60 6.32 -9.02 7.20
C SER A 60 7.23 -9.18 5.98
N ILE A 61 8.29 -8.37 5.91
CA ILE A 61 9.19 -8.31 4.76
C ILE A 61 10.56 -8.83 5.15
N ALA A 62 11.10 -9.74 4.35
CA ALA A 62 12.45 -10.26 4.54
C ALA A 62 13.50 -9.17 4.33
N VAL A 63 14.58 -9.23 5.13
CA VAL A 63 15.71 -8.31 5.01
C VAL A 63 17.00 -9.10 4.77
N GLU A 64 17.88 -8.50 3.98
CA GLU A 64 19.16 -9.06 3.59
C GLU A 64 20.29 -8.13 3.98
N LEU A 65 21.44 -8.72 4.36
CA LEU A 65 22.63 -7.97 4.67
C LEU A 65 23.28 -7.51 3.36
N ILE A 66 23.49 -6.21 3.23
CA ILE A 66 24.13 -5.62 2.06
C ILE A 66 25.52 -5.16 2.44
N ASP A 67 26.50 -5.51 1.59
CA ASP A 67 27.83 -4.91 1.65
C ASP A 67 27.73 -3.44 1.21
N ARG A 68 28.30 -2.54 2.01
CA ARG A 68 28.44 -1.08 1.87
C ARG A 68 27.74 -0.45 0.65
N VAL A 69 26.68 0.26 0.90
CA VAL A 69 26.11 1.20 -0.07
C VAL A 69 26.88 2.52 0.04
N ALA A 70 27.29 3.10 -1.10
CA ALA A 70 27.95 4.41 -1.13
C ALA A 70 27.08 5.45 -0.41
N GLY A 71 27.66 6.18 0.54
CA GLY A 71 26.95 7.16 1.37
C GLY A 71 26.55 6.67 2.77
N TYR A 72 26.60 5.34 3.03
CA TYR A 72 26.31 4.75 4.34
C TYR A 72 27.55 4.23 5.05
N ALA A 73 28.74 4.69 4.67
CA ALA A 73 30.03 4.14 5.09
C ALA A 73 30.23 4.06 6.61
N ASP A 74 29.65 4.98 7.37
CA ASP A 74 29.79 5.06 8.82
C ASP A 74 28.72 4.27 9.60
N ALA A 75 27.72 3.73 8.93
CA ALA A 75 26.64 2.98 9.55
C ALA A 75 27.04 1.57 10.04
N GLY A 76 28.24 1.10 9.72
CA GLY A 76 28.76 -0.22 10.06
C GLY A 76 28.12 -1.33 9.21
N LYS A 77 26.91 -1.77 9.54
CA LYS A 77 26.17 -2.79 8.78
C LYS A 77 24.82 -2.26 8.35
N VAL A 78 24.50 -2.49 7.08
CA VAL A 78 23.27 -2.07 6.46
C VAL A 78 22.48 -3.32 6.06
N LEU A 79 21.24 -3.39 6.49
CA LEU A 79 20.26 -4.33 5.98
C LEU A 79 19.31 -3.60 5.04
N ALA A 80 18.90 -4.24 3.97
CA ALA A 80 17.83 -3.73 3.13
C ALA A 80 16.72 -4.76 2.99
N THR A 81 15.51 -4.31 2.68
CA THR A 81 14.46 -5.21 2.28
C THR A 81 14.85 -5.93 0.99
N SER A 82 14.56 -7.22 0.88
CA SER A 82 14.86 -8.03 -0.32
C SER A 82 14.16 -7.48 -1.56
N ILE A 83 13.02 -6.84 -1.35
CA ILE A 83 12.16 -6.24 -2.38
C ILE A 83 11.87 -4.78 -2.05
N SER A 84 11.50 -3.98 -3.05
CA SER A 84 10.97 -2.64 -2.85
C SER A 84 9.63 -2.69 -2.13
N LEU A 85 9.34 -1.68 -1.30
CA LEU A 85 8.05 -1.60 -0.61
C LEU A 85 6.91 -1.39 -1.62
N PRO A 86 5.72 -1.95 -1.34
CA PRO A 86 4.54 -1.66 -2.14
C PRO A 86 4.16 -0.18 -2.05
N GLU A 87 3.49 0.31 -3.08
CA GLU A 87 3.16 1.72 -3.20
C GLU A 87 2.18 2.15 -2.10
N SER A 88 2.59 3.14 -1.32
CA SER A 88 1.82 3.69 -0.20
C SER A 88 1.02 4.91 -0.62
N ILE A 89 -0.12 5.12 0.04
CA ILE A 89 -0.87 6.36 -0.11
C ILE A 89 -0.04 7.53 0.42
N LYS A 90 0.33 8.44 -0.48
CA LYS A 90 1.07 9.66 -0.15
C LYS A 90 0.17 10.65 0.58
N ILE A 91 0.40 10.83 1.87
CA ILE A 91 -0.29 11.81 2.71
C ILE A 91 0.66 12.98 2.93
N LYS A 92 0.14 14.20 2.87
CA LYS A 92 0.95 15.43 2.98
C LYS A 92 1.88 15.41 4.20
N GLY A 93 3.16 15.60 3.96
CA GLY A 93 4.20 15.65 4.99
C GLY A 93 4.67 14.28 5.50
N LYS A 94 4.28 13.18 4.85
CA LYS A 94 4.75 11.84 5.18
C LYS A 94 5.63 11.29 4.05
N GLU A 95 6.85 10.98 4.40
CA GLU A 95 7.80 10.25 3.56
C GLU A 95 8.06 8.87 4.18
N GLY A 96 7.71 7.80 3.45
CA GLY A 96 7.90 6.42 3.89
C GLY A 96 6.78 5.85 4.78
N PRO A 97 6.97 4.63 5.32
CA PRO A 97 5.95 3.88 6.05
C PRO A 97 5.57 4.56 7.37
N LEU A 98 4.34 4.29 7.85
CA LEU A 98 3.84 4.81 9.12
C LEU A 98 4.65 4.29 10.31
N LEU A 99 5.02 3.01 10.26
CA LEU A 99 5.69 2.36 11.36
C LEU A 99 6.53 1.19 10.86
N VAL A 100 7.75 1.09 11.36
CA VAL A 100 8.65 -0.04 11.12
C VAL A 100 9.04 -0.64 12.44
N ARG A 101 8.94 -1.96 12.59
CA ARG A 101 9.29 -2.70 13.79
C ARG A 101 10.17 -3.90 13.46
N LYS A 102 10.97 -4.33 14.43
CA LYS A 102 11.68 -5.61 14.35
C LYS A 102 10.69 -6.74 14.60
N THR A 103 10.82 -7.84 13.88
CA THR A 103 9.97 -9.02 14.11
C THR A 103 10.20 -9.63 15.48
N ASP A 104 11.45 -9.58 15.98
CA ASP A 104 11.83 -10.15 17.29
C ASP A 104 11.38 -9.29 18.48
N ASN A 105 11.18 -7.98 18.26
CA ASN A 105 10.73 -7.05 19.28
C ASN A 105 9.78 -6.03 18.66
N THR A 106 8.51 -6.31 18.76
CA THR A 106 7.44 -5.50 18.14
C THR A 106 7.06 -4.26 18.96
N GLU A 107 7.54 -4.15 20.20
CA GLU A 107 7.16 -3.05 21.10
C GLU A 107 7.87 -1.73 20.74
N ILE A 108 9.11 -1.82 20.25
CA ILE A 108 9.93 -0.63 19.97
C ILE A 108 9.94 -0.34 18.47
N PRO A 109 9.33 0.76 18.01
CA PRO A 109 9.42 1.17 16.64
C PRO A 109 10.83 1.62 16.28
N LEU A 110 11.25 1.37 15.05
CA LEU A 110 12.49 1.90 14.51
C LEU A 110 12.30 3.37 14.13
N THR A 111 13.37 4.14 14.27
CA THR A 111 13.34 5.57 13.94
C THR A 111 13.45 5.76 12.43
N LEU A 112 12.35 6.18 11.82
CA LEU A 112 12.34 6.53 10.40
C LEU A 112 12.98 7.91 10.20
N VAL A 113 13.87 8.00 9.22
CA VAL A 113 14.58 9.24 8.87
C VAL A 113 14.57 9.42 7.36
N ALA A 114 14.64 10.67 6.91
CA ALA A 114 14.85 10.97 5.50
C ALA A 114 16.24 10.50 5.06
N ILE A 115 16.34 9.99 3.84
CA ILE A 115 17.57 9.37 3.32
C ILE A 115 18.76 10.33 3.35
N GLU A 116 18.52 11.62 3.12
CA GLU A 116 19.55 12.66 3.09
C GLU A 116 20.16 12.93 4.48
N ARG A 117 19.48 12.52 5.56
CA ARG A 117 19.96 12.69 6.94
C ARG A 117 20.87 11.55 7.40
N VAL A 118 20.87 10.44 6.69
CA VAL A 118 21.60 9.23 7.05
C VAL A 118 23.09 9.48 7.31
N PRO A 119 23.84 10.25 6.49
CA PRO A 119 25.27 10.48 6.73
C PRO A 119 25.59 11.13 8.09
N TYR A 120 24.65 11.88 8.68
CA TYR A 120 24.84 12.65 9.90
C TYR A 120 24.36 11.93 11.18
N LEU A 121 23.66 10.80 11.05
CA LEU A 121 22.99 10.14 12.19
C LEU A 121 23.97 9.57 13.22
N PHE A 122 25.12 9.12 12.77
CA PHE A 122 26.08 8.40 13.59
C PHE A 122 27.18 9.29 14.19
N GLU A 123 27.17 10.58 13.92
CA GLU A 123 28.11 11.57 14.48
C GLU A 123 27.73 11.93 15.93
N ASN A 124 26.45 11.84 16.27
CA ASN A 124 25.98 12.21 17.60
C ASN A 124 26.15 11.02 18.58
N LYS A 125 26.96 11.22 19.62
CA LYS A 125 27.25 10.21 20.66
C LYS A 125 26.02 9.69 21.40
N TYR A 126 24.94 10.48 21.49
CA TYR A 126 23.72 10.10 22.21
C TYR A 126 22.79 9.24 21.40
N THR A 127 22.83 9.33 20.09
CA THR A 127 21.91 8.63 19.19
C THR A 127 22.57 7.57 18.30
N GLN A 128 23.91 7.48 18.31
CA GLN A 128 24.67 6.56 17.48
C GLN A 128 24.36 5.06 17.71
N HIS A 129 23.80 4.71 18.88
CA HIS A 129 23.42 3.35 19.25
C HIS A 129 22.01 2.96 18.79
N LEU A 130 21.23 3.92 18.28
CA LEU A 130 19.88 3.65 17.79
C LEU A 130 19.93 2.94 16.44
N THR A 131 18.85 2.24 16.15
CA THR A 131 18.62 1.68 14.80
C THR A 131 17.71 2.62 14.03
N TYR A 132 18.21 3.07 12.90
CA TYR A 132 17.48 3.93 11.99
C TYR A 132 17.00 3.16 10.77
N CYS A 133 15.93 3.62 10.17
CA CYS A 133 15.46 3.13 8.88
C CYS A 133 15.17 4.30 7.96
N ALA A 134 15.44 4.12 6.67
CA ALA A 134 15.19 5.09 5.63
C ALA A 134 14.70 4.37 4.37
N VAL A 135 13.82 5.00 3.62
CA VAL A 135 13.41 4.51 2.30
C VAL A 135 14.25 5.24 1.27
N ASP A 136 14.85 4.49 0.34
CA ASP A 136 15.66 5.04 -0.74
C ASP A 136 14.83 5.19 -2.03
N HIS A 137 15.43 5.79 -3.04
CA HIS A 137 14.82 6.04 -4.35
C HIS A 137 14.41 4.77 -5.09
N ASP A 138 15.04 3.64 -4.78
CA ASP A 138 14.68 2.31 -5.30
C ASP A 138 13.43 1.71 -4.62
N GLY A 139 12.84 2.43 -3.67
CA GLY A 139 11.69 1.98 -2.88
C GLY A 139 12.03 0.95 -1.81
N LYS A 140 13.31 0.60 -1.63
CA LYS A 140 13.74 -0.31 -0.56
C LYS A 140 13.89 0.41 0.77
N LEU A 141 13.58 -0.31 1.84
CA LEU A 141 13.81 0.16 3.20
C LEU A 141 15.18 -0.33 3.67
N TYR A 142 16.02 0.62 4.04
CA TYR A 142 17.36 0.39 4.58
C TYR A 142 17.34 0.52 6.09
N LEU A 143 17.94 -0.44 6.78
CA LEU A 143 18.11 -0.40 8.23
C LEU A 143 19.59 -0.24 8.54
N MET A 144 19.91 0.74 9.39
CA MET A 144 21.26 1.15 9.70
C MET A 144 21.46 1.19 11.21
N SER A 145 22.56 0.63 11.67
CA SER A 145 22.98 0.69 13.06
C SER A 145 24.48 0.44 13.18
N LYS A 146 25.12 1.08 14.16
CA LYS A 146 26.47 0.71 14.57
C LYS A 146 26.50 -0.59 15.38
N ASP A 147 25.37 -1.03 15.90
CA ASP A 147 25.27 -2.26 16.68
C ASP A 147 25.22 -3.50 15.76
N ASN A 148 25.99 -4.52 16.12
CA ASN A 148 26.03 -5.80 15.41
C ASN A 148 24.72 -6.61 15.50
N LYS A 149 23.77 -6.20 16.33
CA LYS A 149 22.48 -6.90 16.55
C LYS A 149 21.63 -7.02 15.28
N LEU A 150 21.83 -6.12 14.32
CA LEU A 150 21.10 -6.21 13.03
C LEU A 150 21.44 -7.46 12.22
N ARG A 151 22.60 -8.09 12.44
CA ARG A 151 23.04 -9.27 11.65
C ARG A 151 22.07 -10.45 11.70
N PHE A 152 21.33 -10.55 12.78
CA PHE A 152 20.45 -11.70 13.04
C PHE A 152 19.01 -11.44 12.66
N LEU A 153 18.70 -10.21 12.24
CA LEU A 153 17.35 -9.85 11.82
C LEU A 153 17.07 -10.44 10.44
N LYS A 154 16.05 -11.27 10.34
CA LYS A 154 15.64 -11.93 9.09
C LYS A 154 14.48 -11.23 8.40
N SER A 155 13.63 -10.59 9.18
CA SER A 155 12.45 -9.88 8.68
C SER A 155 12.11 -8.69 9.55
N ILE A 156 11.36 -7.78 9.00
CA ILE A 156 10.79 -6.60 9.67
C ILE A 156 9.30 -6.55 9.43
N ARG A 157 8.59 -5.88 10.33
CA ARG A 157 7.18 -5.55 10.17
C ARG A 157 7.05 -4.10 9.75
N VAL A 158 6.42 -3.90 8.61
CA VAL A 158 6.17 -2.57 8.03
C VAL A 158 4.68 -2.33 8.06
N THR A 159 4.25 -1.31 8.77
CA THR A 159 2.84 -0.91 8.84
C THR A 159 2.65 0.33 8.00
N ASP A 160 1.76 0.28 7.03
CA ASP A 160 1.41 1.43 6.18
C ASP A 160 -0.01 1.34 5.65
N ILE A 161 -0.39 2.33 4.84
CA ILE A 161 -1.63 2.37 4.08
C ILE A 161 -1.26 2.27 2.61
N TYR A 162 -1.50 1.13 2.01
CA TYR A 162 -1.13 0.87 0.63
C TYR A 162 -2.24 1.29 -0.34
N GLU A 163 -1.84 1.77 -1.53
CA GLU A 163 -2.80 2.16 -2.57
C GLU A 163 -3.61 0.96 -3.06
N GLN A 164 -2.94 -0.17 -3.25
CA GLN A 164 -3.53 -1.44 -3.66
C GLN A 164 -3.29 -2.50 -2.56
N PRO A 165 -4.24 -2.68 -1.64
CA PRO A 165 -4.11 -3.59 -0.51
C PRO A 165 -3.82 -5.03 -0.90
N ASP A 166 -4.43 -5.52 -1.98
CA ASP A 166 -4.28 -6.89 -2.44
C ASP A 166 -2.90 -7.15 -3.00
N VAL A 167 -2.36 -6.18 -3.76
CA VAL A 167 -0.98 -6.24 -4.27
C VAL A 167 0.01 -6.19 -3.11
N ALA A 168 -0.24 -5.34 -2.11
CA ALA A 168 0.62 -5.24 -0.94
C ALA A 168 0.75 -6.58 -0.20
N ARG A 169 -0.29 -7.37 -0.10
CA ARG A 169 -0.24 -8.71 0.53
C ARG A 169 0.70 -9.69 -0.16
N GLN A 170 0.88 -9.57 -1.47
CA GLN A 170 1.83 -10.43 -2.21
C GLN A 170 3.28 -10.26 -1.76
N TYR A 171 3.58 -9.15 -1.06
CA TYR A 171 4.89 -8.87 -0.48
C TYR A 171 5.12 -9.54 0.87
N GLU A 172 4.10 -10.12 1.46
CA GLU A 172 4.23 -10.82 2.73
C GLU A 172 4.87 -12.19 2.51
N SER A 173 6.05 -12.39 3.11
CA SER A 173 6.87 -13.61 2.94
C SER A 173 6.24 -14.87 3.51
N SER A 174 5.11 -14.78 4.20
CA SER A 174 4.46 -15.86 4.95
C SER A 174 3.09 -16.29 4.41
N ILE A 175 2.57 -15.64 3.36
CA ILE A 175 1.23 -15.96 2.85
C ILE A 175 1.31 -17.04 1.78
N ASP A 176 0.47 -18.07 1.95
CA ASP A 176 0.12 -18.98 0.88
C ASP A 176 -0.76 -18.27 -0.14
N LEU A 177 -0.18 -17.94 -1.30
CA LEU A 177 -0.86 -17.24 -2.41
C LEU A 177 -2.04 -18.03 -3.01
N SER A 178 -2.31 -19.25 -2.52
CA SER A 178 -3.45 -20.07 -2.95
C SER A 178 -4.80 -19.61 -2.38
N LEU A 179 -4.80 -18.77 -1.33
CA LEU A 179 -6.02 -18.21 -0.76
C LEU A 179 -6.48 -17.00 -1.58
N GLU A 180 -7.75 -16.99 -1.93
CA GLU A 180 -8.35 -15.87 -2.66
C GLU A 180 -8.29 -14.60 -1.80
N VAL A 181 -7.40 -13.69 -2.17
CA VAL A 181 -7.08 -12.45 -1.43
C VAL A 181 -8.32 -11.58 -1.17
N TRP A 182 -9.38 -11.74 -1.96
CA TRP A 182 -10.61 -10.95 -1.84
C TRP A 182 -11.54 -11.39 -0.70
N ASP A 183 -11.31 -12.56 -0.10
CA ASP A 183 -12.11 -13.07 1.02
C ASP A 183 -11.62 -12.58 2.39
N ASP A 184 -10.49 -11.91 2.41
CA ASP A 184 -9.97 -11.30 3.62
C ASP A 184 -10.57 -9.92 3.92
N ASN A 185 -10.46 -9.50 5.18
CA ASN A 185 -10.92 -8.19 5.59
C ASN A 185 -10.21 -7.08 4.79
N TYR A 186 -11.02 -6.31 4.06
CA TYR A 186 -10.50 -5.19 3.28
C TYR A 186 -10.16 -4.00 4.19
N PRO A 187 -8.95 -3.39 4.07
CA PRO A 187 -8.48 -2.37 5.00
C PRO A 187 -9.16 -1.02 4.75
N MET A 188 -10.40 -0.91 5.22
CA MET A 188 -11.24 0.28 5.08
C MET A 188 -12.17 0.41 6.30
N GLU A 189 -12.43 1.65 6.73
CA GLU A 189 -13.44 1.91 7.75
C GLU A 189 -14.85 1.55 7.26
N ALA A 190 -15.65 0.94 8.13
CA ALA A 190 -17.03 0.60 7.80
C ALA A 190 -17.86 1.83 7.33
N SER A 191 -17.58 3.00 7.91
CA SER A 191 -18.23 4.27 7.54
C SER A 191 -17.95 4.73 6.11
N MET A 192 -16.86 4.24 5.49
CA MET A 192 -16.47 4.62 4.13
C MET A 192 -17.06 3.70 3.06
N VAL A 193 -17.48 2.51 3.43
CA VAL A 193 -17.92 1.46 2.49
C VAL A 193 -19.03 1.98 1.58
N ASP A 194 -20.11 2.49 2.17
CA ASP A 194 -21.27 2.99 1.40
C ASP A 194 -20.87 4.11 0.44
N THR A 195 -19.97 5.00 0.86
CA THR A 195 -19.46 6.09 0.02
C THR A 195 -18.64 5.56 -1.15
N VAL A 196 -17.77 4.57 -0.91
CA VAL A 196 -16.98 3.93 -1.98
C VAL A 196 -17.91 3.23 -2.97
N VAL A 197 -18.85 2.43 -2.48
CA VAL A 197 -19.84 1.73 -3.32
C VAL A 197 -20.63 2.72 -4.17
N GLU A 198 -21.10 3.83 -3.59
CA GLU A 198 -21.83 4.86 -4.34
C GLU A 198 -20.98 5.52 -5.44
N LEU A 199 -19.74 5.89 -5.10
CA LEU A 199 -18.82 6.51 -6.07
C LEU A 199 -18.48 5.57 -7.22
N VAL A 200 -18.18 4.30 -6.92
CA VAL A 200 -17.87 3.30 -7.95
C VAL A 200 -19.10 3.04 -8.83
N THR A 201 -20.27 2.84 -8.23
CA THR A 201 -21.54 2.62 -8.96
C THR A 201 -21.85 3.80 -9.89
N LYS A 202 -21.66 5.04 -9.42
CA LYS A 202 -21.88 6.24 -10.22
C LYS A 202 -20.92 6.34 -11.40
N ASP A 203 -19.65 6.03 -11.22
CA ASP A 203 -18.66 6.05 -12.30
C ASP A 203 -18.94 4.98 -13.33
N LEU A 204 -19.28 3.76 -12.90
CA LEU A 204 -19.64 2.66 -13.79
C LEU A 204 -20.93 2.94 -14.54
N ALA A 205 -21.99 3.42 -13.87
CA ALA A 205 -23.25 3.79 -14.52
C ALA A 205 -23.04 4.86 -15.59
N ARG A 206 -22.17 5.84 -15.32
CA ARG A 206 -21.81 6.87 -16.30
C ARG A 206 -21.07 6.28 -17.51
N THR A 207 -20.15 5.36 -17.27
CA THR A 207 -19.39 4.69 -18.34
C THR A 207 -20.30 3.81 -19.21
N LEU A 208 -21.23 3.09 -18.58
CA LEU A 208 -22.19 2.22 -19.28
C LEU A 208 -23.28 3.01 -20.03
N SER A 209 -23.63 4.21 -19.52
CA SER A 209 -24.65 5.08 -20.17
C SER A 209 -24.10 5.92 -21.32
N LEU A 210 -22.77 5.97 -21.50
CA LEU A 210 -22.20 6.52 -22.72
C LEU A 210 -22.68 5.62 -23.89
N PRO A 211 -23.38 6.17 -24.89
CA PRO A 211 -23.77 5.38 -26.08
C PRO A 211 -22.47 4.76 -26.61
N ALA A 212 -22.49 3.43 -26.81
CA ALA A 212 -21.46 2.80 -27.61
C ALA A 212 -21.38 3.65 -28.86
N ASP A 213 -20.18 4.13 -29.19
CA ASP A 213 -19.95 4.98 -30.36
C ASP A 213 -20.63 4.27 -31.56
N ASN A 214 -21.83 4.73 -31.90
CA ASN A 214 -22.49 4.26 -33.05
C ASN A 214 -21.67 4.81 -34.21
N VAL A 215 -20.67 4.01 -34.61
CA VAL A 215 -20.04 4.20 -35.92
C VAL A 215 -21.21 4.44 -36.85
N ASN A 216 -21.34 5.68 -37.24
CA ASN A 216 -22.44 6.11 -38.07
C ASN A 216 -22.19 5.53 -39.46
N ASP A 217 -22.65 4.31 -39.72
CA ASP A 217 -22.68 3.65 -41.03
C ASP A 217 -23.65 4.33 -42.00
N ALA A 218 -23.91 5.61 -41.76
CA ALA A 218 -24.74 6.42 -42.65
C ALA A 218 -24.07 6.68 -44.03
N SER A 219 -22.88 6.12 -44.27
CA SER A 219 -22.19 6.25 -45.57
C SER A 219 -22.50 5.14 -46.57
N ASP A 220 -23.11 4.02 -46.16
CA ASP A 220 -23.31 2.87 -47.06
C ASP A 220 -24.64 2.88 -47.85
N GLY A 221 -25.35 3.97 -47.85
CA GLY A 221 -26.68 4.08 -48.50
C GLY A 221 -26.72 4.94 -49.73
N ARG A 222 -25.66 5.14 -50.50
CA ARG A 222 -25.70 5.82 -51.79
C ARG A 222 -24.77 5.14 -52.79
N GLY A 223 -25.23 4.09 -53.38
CA GLY A 223 -24.82 3.57 -54.66
C GLY A 223 -25.97 3.78 -55.65
#